data_cfdc67be75abb1bb1ec0b9d4a3e4f6bf
#
_entry.id   cfdc67be75abb1bb1ec0b9d4a3e4f6bf
#
_cell.length_a   1.000
_cell.length_b   1.000
_cell.length_c   1.000
_cell.angle_alpha   90.00
_cell.angle_beta   90.00
_cell.angle_gamma   90.00
#
_symmetry.space_group_name_H-M   'P 1'
#
loop_
_entity.id
_entity.type
_entity.pdbx_description
1 polymer ?
#
loop_
_entity_poly.entity_id
_entity_poly.type
_entity_poly.pdbx_seq_one_letter_code
_entity_poly.pdbx_strand_id
1 'polypeptide(L)' 'MTSYLITEQETPFGESYGIVAVSDNETVSYTDVTDRRDRMEALVSLCNELQLEPCHLEDVLEDFMN' A
#
# COMPACT_ATOMS: atom_id res chain seq x y z
N MET A 1 7.97 -8.67 12.35
CA MET A 1 8.46 -8.02 11.13
C MET A 1 7.30 -7.79 10.18
N THR A 2 7.20 -6.62 9.57
CA THR A 2 6.11 -6.28 8.68
C THR A 2 6.63 -6.19 7.24
N SER A 3 5.91 -6.80 6.31
CA SER A 3 6.24 -6.72 4.89
C SER A 3 5.11 -6.01 4.14
N TYR A 4 5.46 -5.14 3.24
CA TYR A 4 4.51 -4.42 2.41
C TYR A 4 4.60 -4.91 0.98
N LEU A 5 3.43 -5.17 0.38
CA LEU A 5 3.34 -5.70 -0.98
C LEU A 5 2.34 -4.86 -1.77
N ILE A 6 2.57 -4.77 -3.07
CA ILE A 6 1.64 -4.09 -3.97
C ILE A 6 0.55 -5.06 -4.39
N THR A 7 -0.68 -4.57 -4.50
CA THR A 7 -1.79 -5.32 -5.05
C THR A 7 -2.27 -4.65 -6.33
N GLU A 8 -2.83 -5.44 -7.22
CA GLU A 8 -3.31 -4.97 -8.51
C GLU A 8 -4.71 -5.54 -8.76
N GLN A 9 -5.62 -4.70 -9.26
CA GLN A 9 -6.94 -5.18 -9.65
C GLN A 9 -7.44 -4.41 -10.85
N GLU A 10 -8.26 -5.07 -11.67
CA GLU A 10 -8.89 -4.44 -12.80
C GLU A 10 -10.21 -3.81 -12.39
N THR A 11 -10.46 -2.61 -12.91
CA THR A 11 -11.70 -1.89 -12.71
C THR A 11 -12.29 -1.51 -14.07
N PRO A 12 -13.57 -1.10 -14.14
CA PRO A 12 -14.15 -0.61 -15.40
C PRO A 12 -13.41 0.59 -16.01
N PHE A 13 -12.59 1.26 -15.22
CA PHE A 13 -11.84 2.45 -15.66
C PHE A 13 -10.36 2.20 -15.90
N GLY A 14 -9.94 0.93 -15.80
CA GLY A 14 -8.54 0.55 -15.96
C GLY A 14 -8.01 -0.19 -14.75
N GLU A 15 -6.70 -0.26 -14.62
CA GLU A 15 -6.06 -0.93 -13.51
C GLU A 15 -5.95 -0.02 -12.29
N SER A 16 -6.08 -0.62 -11.13
CA SER A 16 -5.94 0.07 -9.86
C SER A 16 -4.96 -0.69 -8.98
N TYR A 17 -4.23 0.02 -8.15
CA TYR A 17 -3.19 -0.54 -7.30
C TYR A 17 -3.47 -0.21 -5.84
N GLY A 18 -3.10 -1.14 -4.99
CA GLY A 18 -3.24 -0.98 -3.56
C GLY A 18 -2.03 -1.51 -2.83
N ILE A 19 -2.12 -1.59 -1.51
CA ILE A 19 -1.02 -2.02 -0.66
C ILE A 19 -1.56 -2.98 0.39
N VAL A 20 -0.77 -4.00 0.70
CA VAL A 20 -1.07 -4.90 1.80
C VAL A 20 0.13 -4.95 2.75
N ALA A 21 -0.16 -4.86 4.03
CA ALA A 21 0.83 -4.98 5.09
C ALA A 21 0.62 -6.33 5.78
N VAL A 22 1.64 -7.15 5.79
CA VAL A 22 1.60 -8.47 6.41
C VAL A 22 2.54 -8.47 7.61
N SER A 23 2.01 -8.72 8.79
CA SER A 23 2.80 -8.84 10.00
C SER A 23 2.50 -10.17 10.69
N ASP A 24 3.21 -10.44 11.79
CA ASP A 24 3.07 -11.71 12.50
C ASP A 24 1.65 -11.92 13.04
N ASN A 25 0.98 -10.84 13.40
CA ASN A 25 -0.31 -10.91 14.09
C ASN A 25 -1.50 -10.45 13.26
N GLU A 26 -1.24 -9.75 12.14
CA GLU A 26 -2.35 -9.20 11.37
C GLU A 26 -1.97 -8.95 9.93
N THR A 27 -2.98 -8.88 9.09
CA THR A 27 -2.83 -8.46 7.69
C THR A 27 -3.81 -7.32 7.45
N VAL A 28 -3.30 -6.21 6.96
CA VAL A 28 -4.10 -5.02 6.67
C VAL A 28 -3.95 -4.71 5.18
N SER A 29 -5.05 -4.51 4.50
CA SER A 29 -5.00 -4.21 3.06
C SER A 29 -5.84 -2.99 2.72
N TYR A 30 -5.34 -2.22 1.77
CA TYR A 30 -6.05 -1.08 1.19
C TYR A 30 -6.02 -1.25 -0.32
N THR A 31 -7.19 -1.36 -0.93
CA THR A 31 -7.32 -1.53 -2.37
C THR A 31 -7.75 -0.23 -3.02
N ASP A 32 -7.55 -0.15 -4.33
CA ASP A 32 -7.99 1.00 -5.12
C ASP A 32 -7.45 2.33 -4.59
N VAL A 33 -6.15 2.34 -4.26
CA VAL A 33 -5.50 3.53 -3.71
C VAL A 33 -5.09 4.49 -4.82
N THR A 34 -4.52 3.98 -5.90
CA THR A 34 -4.05 4.81 -7.00
C THR A 34 -4.10 4.02 -8.31
N ASP A 35 -4.21 4.72 -9.42
CA ASP A 35 -4.10 4.14 -10.76
C ASP A 35 -2.66 4.20 -11.29
N ARG A 36 -1.72 4.70 -10.51
CA ARG A 36 -0.32 4.87 -10.89
C ARG A 36 0.55 3.83 -10.21
N ARG A 37 0.96 2.83 -11.00
CA ARG A 37 1.79 1.73 -10.48
C ARG A 37 3.13 2.23 -9.95
N ASP A 38 3.75 3.15 -10.67
CA ASP A 38 5.06 3.70 -10.27
C ASP A 38 5.01 4.36 -8.90
N ARG A 39 3.91 5.07 -8.62
CA ARG A 39 3.74 5.73 -7.33
C ARG A 39 3.51 4.72 -6.22
N MET A 40 2.72 3.67 -6.50
CA MET A 40 2.48 2.62 -5.51
C MET A 40 3.76 1.83 -5.22
N GLU A 41 4.54 1.52 -6.25
CA GLU A 41 5.82 0.83 -6.06
C GLU A 41 6.76 1.66 -5.17
N ALA A 42 6.82 2.96 -5.39
CA ALA A 42 7.64 3.85 -4.57
C ALA A 42 7.16 3.85 -3.11
N LEU A 43 5.85 3.89 -2.90
CA LEU A 43 5.29 3.88 -1.55
C LEU A 43 5.57 2.57 -0.83
N VAL A 44 5.35 1.44 -1.50
CA VAL A 44 5.60 0.12 -0.91
C VAL A 44 7.08 -0.02 -0.55
N SER A 45 7.96 0.42 -1.44
CA SER A 45 9.40 0.38 -1.20
C SER A 45 9.79 1.21 0.02
N LEU A 46 9.22 2.40 0.13
CA LEU A 46 9.47 3.29 1.27
C LEU A 46 8.98 2.67 2.58
N CYS A 47 7.79 2.10 2.58
CA CYS A 47 7.23 1.46 3.78
C CYS A 47 8.10 0.30 4.24
N ASN A 48 8.61 -0.49 3.30
CA ASN A 48 9.51 -1.61 3.63
C ASN A 48 10.84 -1.10 4.18
N GLU A 49 11.39 -0.06 3.56
CA GLU A 49 12.66 0.52 3.98
C GLU A 49 12.58 1.09 5.40
N LEU A 50 11.49 1.78 5.70
CA LEU A 50 11.29 2.39 7.01
C LEU A 50 10.80 1.40 8.07
N GLN A 51 10.45 0.17 7.69
CA GLN A 51 9.84 -0.80 8.59
C GLN A 51 8.62 -0.23 9.30
N LEU A 52 7.79 0.45 8.51
CA LEU A 52 6.59 1.13 9.02
C LEU A 52 5.67 0.11 9.71
N GLU A 53 5.10 0.51 10.83
CA GLU A 53 4.11 -0.33 11.51
C GLU A 53 2.74 -0.17 10.85
N PRO A 54 1.94 -1.25 10.74
CA PRO A 54 0.65 -1.19 10.07
C PRO A 54 -0.30 -0.13 10.63
N CYS A 55 -0.20 0.17 11.93
CA CYS A 55 -1.06 1.18 12.55
C CYS A 55 -0.81 2.59 12.02
N HIS A 56 0.33 2.82 11.38
CA HIS A 56 0.65 4.13 10.78
C HIS A 56 0.34 4.20 9.29
N LEU A 57 -0.04 3.07 8.70
CA LEU A 57 -0.25 3.01 7.25
C LEU A 57 -1.39 3.92 6.79
N GLU A 58 -2.46 3.99 7.55
CA GLU A 58 -3.60 4.84 7.21
C GLU A 58 -3.19 6.31 7.09
N ASP A 59 -2.38 6.80 8.02
CA ASP A 59 -1.90 8.17 7.99
C ASP A 59 -1.00 8.44 6.79
N VAL A 60 -0.14 7.49 6.48
CA VAL A 60 0.76 7.59 5.32
C VAL A 60 -0.05 7.61 4.02
N LEU A 61 -1.07 6.77 3.91
CA LEU A 61 -1.93 6.73 2.73
C LEU A 61 -2.73 8.02 2.57
N GLU A 62 -3.17 8.59 3.67
CA GLU A 62 -3.89 9.86 3.63
C GLU A 62 -3.01 10.97 3.04
N ASP A 63 -1.76 11.05 3.46
CA ASP A 63 -0.80 11.99 2.90
C ASP A 63 -0.50 11.67 1.44
N PHE A 64 -0.39 10.40 1.11
CA PHE A 64 -0.08 9.95 -0.24
C PHE A 64 -1.17 10.34 -1.24
N MET A 65 -2.43 10.26 -0.82
CA MET A 65 -3.57 10.56 -1.68
C MET A 65 -3.88 12.05 -1.79
N ASN A 66 -3.33 12.85 -0.92
CA ASN A 66 -3.45 14.30 -0.98
C ASN A 66 -2.26 14.89 -1.76
#